data_9e44f3f3d7a9248e7c007fbf8fe52efd
#
_entry.id   9e44f3f3d7a9248e7c007fbf8fe52efd
#
_cell.length_a   1.000
_cell.length_b   1.000
_cell.length_c   1.000
_cell.angle_alpha   90.00
_cell.angle_beta   90.00
_cell.angle_gamma   90.00
#
_symmetry.space_group_name_H-M   'P 1'
#
loop_
_entity.id
_entity.type
_entity.pdbx_description
1 polymer ?
#
loop_
_entity_poly.entity_id
_entity_poly.type
_entity_poly.pdbx_seq_one_letter_code
_entity_poly.pdbx_strand_id
1 'polypeptide(L)' 'MTSQKRMEFLKLKLTEELVAILVEETGCRVEEAFAQLYRSQTYAKLSDPNTKLYIQSAGYIYSLLEEELAKKNIN' A
#
# COMPACT_ATOMS: atom_id res chain seq x y z
N MET A 1 -8.95 -19.90 12.48
CA MET A 1 -8.97 -18.53 11.93
C MET A 1 -9.41 -18.57 10.47
N THR A 2 -10.34 -17.72 10.08
CA THR A 2 -10.81 -17.68 8.69
C THR A 2 -9.78 -16.99 7.79
N SER A 3 -9.77 -17.33 6.51
CA SER A 3 -8.88 -16.70 5.54
C SER A 3 -9.05 -15.17 5.52
N GLN A 4 -10.27 -14.71 5.72
CA GLN A 4 -10.57 -13.30 5.70
C GLN A 4 -9.89 -12.55 6.85
N LYS A 5 -9.90 -13.12 8.05
CA LYS A 5 -9.22 -12.49 9.19
C LYS A 5 -7.72 -12.44 8.98
N ARG A 6 -7.17 -13.50 8.40
CA ARG A 6 -5.74 -13.53 8.10
C ARG A 6 -5.39 -12.47 7.08
N MET A 7 -6.21 -12.32 6.04
CA MET A 7 -6.00 -11.31 5.02
C MET A 7 -6.03 -9.90 5.62
N GLU A 8 -7.01 -9.64 6.48
CA GLU A 8 -7.14 -8.34 7.14
C GLU A 8 -5.93 -8.02 8.00
N PHE A 9 -5.43 -9.01 8.72
CA PHE A 9 -4.25 -8.85 9.55
C PHE A 9 -3.03 -8.52 8.70
N LEU A 10 -2.81 -9.27 7.63
CA LEU A 10 -1.67 -9.06 6.75
C LEU A 10 -1.77 -7.71 6.04
N LYS A 11 -2.97 -7.34 5.62
CA LYS A 11 -3.21 -6.05 4.97
C LYS A 11 -2.90 -4.89 5.91
N LEU A 12 -3.32 -4.98 7.15
CA LEU A 12 -3.03 -3.96 8.14
C LEU A 12 -1.53 -3.79 8.35
N LYS A 13 -0.84 -4.91 8.48
CA LYS A 13 0.60 -4.89 8.66
C LYS A 13 1.30 -4.24 7.46
N LEU A 14 0.88 -4.61 6.25
CA LEU A 14 1.44 -4.02 5.04
C LEU A 14 1.12 -2.53 4.95
N THR A 15 -0.08 -2.12 5.35
CA THR A 15 -0.46 -0.72 5.36
C THR A 15 0.49 0.10 6.23
N GLU A 16 0.79 -0.38 7.42
CA GLU A 16 1.72 0.28 8.32
C GLU A 16 3.11 0.39 7.72
N GLU A 17 3.59 -0.68 7.12
CA GLU A 17 4.90 -0.70 6.49
C GLU A 17 4.96 0.25 5.28
N LEU A 18 3.92 0.27 4.47
CA LEU A 18 3.86 1.14 3.30
C LEU A 18 3.85 2.62 3.71
N VAL A 19 3.10 2.95 4.76
CA VAL A 19 3.08 4.32 5.27
C VAL A 19 4.47 4.72 5.74
N ALA A 20 5.15 3.84 6.46
CA ALA A 20 6.50 4.10 6.94
C ALA A 20 7.46 4.35 5.78
N ILE A 21 7.37 3.57 4.72
CA ILE A 21 8.21 3.74 3.54
C ILE A 21 7.92 5.08 2.86
N LEU A 22 6.63 5.42 2.72
CA LEU A 22 6.24 6.68 2.10
C LEU A 22 6.83 7.88 2.86
N VAL A 23 6.69 7.86 4.18
CA VAL A 23 7.24 8.93 5.01
C VAL A 23 8.75 9.03 4.84
N GLU A 24 9.42 7.89 4.85
CA GLU A 24 10.87 7.85 4.73
C GLU A 24 11.35 8.31 3.35
N GLU A 25 10.67 7.87 2.29
CA GLU A 25 11.11 8.15 0.93
C GLU A 25 10.74 9.54 0.44
N THR A 26 9.59 10.06 0.85
CA THR A 26 9.10 11.35 0.35
C THR A 26 9.20 12.48 1.35
N GLY A 27 9.42 12.17 2.62
CA GLY A 27 9.45 13.18 3.67
C GLY A 27 8.10 13.77 4.02
N CYS A 28 7.01 13.17 3.53
CA CYS A 28 5.68 13.67 3.83
C CYS A 28 5.28 13.33 5.26
N ARG A 29 4.21 13.96 5.73
CA ARG A 29 3.65 13.67 7.04
C ARG A 29 2.94 12.32 7.01
N VAL A 30 2.81 11.71 8.19
CA VAL A 30 2.13 10.42 8.32
C VAL A 30 0.70 10.50 7.78
N GLU A 31 -0.03 11.59 8.09
CA GLU A 31 -1.39 11.77 7.63
C GLU A 31 -1.46 11.83 6.11
N GLU A 32 -0.50 12.49 5.48
CA GLU A 32 -0.45 12.57 4.03
C GLU A 32 -0.12 11.22 3.41
N ALA A 33 0.77 10.46 4.06
CA ALA A 33 1.11 9.13 3.59
C ALA A 33 -0.12 8.22 3.58
N PHE A 34 -0.90 8.24 4.67
CA PHE A 34 -2.15 7.48 4.72
C PHE A 34 -3.11 7.91 3.63
N ALA A 35 -3.26 9.22 3.44
CA ALA A 35 -4.18 9.74 2.43
C ALA A 35 -3.77 9.30 1.02
N GLN A 36 -2.50 9.40 0.70
CA GLN A 36 -1.99 8.98 -0.60
C GLN A 36 -2.22 7.49 -0.83
N LEU A 37 -1.91 6.69 0.19
CA LEU A 37 -2.04 5.24 0.10
C LEU A 37 -3.51 4.84 -0.12
N TYR A 38 -4.41 5.39 0.70
CA TYR A 38 -5.82 5.02 0.64
C TYR A 38 -6.50 5.42 -0.67
N ARG A 39 -6.00 6.46 -1.33
CA ARG A 39 -6.54 6.89 -2.62
C ARG A 39 -5.96 6.12 -3.80
N SER A 40 -4.93 5.33 -3.57
CA SER A 40 -4.20 4.70 -4.66
C SER A 40 -4.91 3.49 -5.23
N GLN A 41 -4.67 3.22 -6.51
CA GLN A 41 -5.10 1.98 -7.15
C GLN A 41 -4.38 0.79 -6.55
N THR A 42 -3.13 1.00 -6.15
CA THR A 42 -2.35 -0.05 -5.51
C THR A 42 -3.03 -0.53 -4.24
N TYR A 43 -3.55 0.39 -3.43
CA TYR A 43 -4.25 0.00 -2.21
C TYR A 43 -5.57 -0.71 -2.52
N ALA A 44 -6.27 -0.27 -3.56
CA ALA A 44 -7.50 -0.94 -4.00
C ALA A 44 -7.20 -2.40 -4.38
N LYS A 45 -6.09 -2.62 -5.10
CA LYS A 45 -5.67 -3.98 -5.47
C LYS A 45 -5.25 -4.78 -4.24
N LEU A 46 -4.58 -4.15 -3.28
CA LEU A 46 -4.20 -4.81 -2.04
C LEU A 46 -5.42 -5.29 -1.28
N SER A 47 -6.51 -4.52 -1.34
CA SER A 47 -7.76 -4.85 -0.66
C SER A 47 -8.58 -5.91 -1.37
N ASP A 48 -8.23 -6.24 -2.61
CA ASP A 48 -8.93 -7.26 -3.39
C ASP A 48 -8.25 -8.61 -3.18
N PRO A 49 -8.93 -9.58 -2.56
CA PRO A 49 -8.32 -10.88 -2.28
C PRO A 49 -7.87 -11.62 -3.53
N ASN A 50 -8.49 -11.33 -4.68
CA ASN A 50 -8.14 -12.01 -5.93
C ASN A 50 -6.76 -11.64 -6.45
N THR A 51 -6.24 -10.49 -6.08
CA THR A 51 -4.90 -10.08 -6.51
C THR A 51 -3.80 -10.75 -5.71
N LYS A 52 -4.15 -11.22 -4.51
CA LYS A 52 -3.20 -11.85 -3.58
C LYS A 52 -2.01 -10.95 -3.21
N LEU A 53 -2.16 -9.65 -3.37
CA LEU A 53 -1.10 -8.72 -2.99
C LEU A 53 -0.85 -8.73 -1.48
N TYR A 54 -1.86 -9.10 -0.70
CA TYR A 54 -1.72 -9.14 0.75
C TYR A 54 -0.67 -10.15 1.24
N ILE A 55 -0.21 -11.07 0.38
CA ILE A 55 0.83 -12.02 0.74
C ILE A 55 2.20 -11.62 0.20
N GLN A 56 2.29 -10.50 -0.50
CA GLN A 56 3.55 -10.01 -1.04
C GLN A 56 4.27 -9.13 -0.01
N SER A 57 5.54 -8.85 -0.27
CA SER A 57 6.32 -7.99 0.61
C SER A 57 5.91 -6.53 0.45
N ALA A 58 6.12 -5.75 1.50
CA ALA A 58 5.85 -4.32 1.45
C ALA A 58 6.71 -3.64 0.37
N GLY A 59 7.95 -4.07 0.21
CA GLY A 59 8.83 -3.51 -0.81
C GLY A 59 8.28 -3.70 -2.22
N TYR A 60 7.76 -4.88 -2.49
CA TYR A 60 7.16 -5.16 -3.80
C TYR A 60 5.93 -4.27 -4.04
N ILE A 61 5.06 -4.19 -3.05
CA ILE A 61 3.84 -3.38 -3.16
C ILE A 61 4.19 -1.90 -3.27
N TYR A 62 5.22 -1.46 -2.55
CA TYR A 62 5.66 -0.07 -2.64
C TYR A 62 6.16 0.26 -4.04
N SER A 63 6.83 -0.68 -4.71
CA SER A 63 7.29 -0.44 -6.09
C SER A 63 6.11 -0.19 -7.02
N LEU A 64 5.00 -0.90 -6.81
CA LEU A 64 3.78 -0.67 -7.58
C LEU A 64 3.18 0.70 -7.29
N LEU A 65 3.16 1.09 -6.03
CA LEU A 65 2.66 2.39 -5.62
C LEU A 65 3.52 3.52 -6.19
N GLU A 66 4.82 3.36 -6.12
CA GLU A 66 5.77 4.34 -6.65
C GLU A 66 5.57 4.55 -8.15
N GLU A 67 5.39 3.47 -8.88
CA GLU A 67 5.10 3.52 -10.31
C GLU A 67 3.80 4.26 -10.59
N GLU A 68 2.77 3.99 -9.81
CA GLU A 68 1.48 4.66 -9.94
C GLU A 68 1.61 6.15 -9.70
N LEU A 69 2.30 6.54 -8.64
CA LEU A 69 2.48 7.95 -8.29
C LEU A 69 3.30 8.68 -9.36
N ALA A 70 4.30 8.03 -9.92
CA ALA A 70 5.10 8.62 -11.00
C ALA A 70 4.24 8.89 -12.23
N LYS A 71 3.36 7.98 -12.58
CA LYS A 71 2.47 8.16 -13.72
C LYS A 71 1.51 9.33 -13.52
N LYS A 72 1.02 9.51 -12.29
CA LYS A 72 0.13 10.63 -11.99
C LYS A 72 0.82 11.97 -12.10
N ASN A 73 2.12 12.00 -11.84
CA ASN A 73 2.89 13.24 -11.86
C ASN A 73 3.31 13.66 -13.27
N ILE A 74 3.11 12.80 -14.26
CA ILE A 74 3.54 13.07 -15.63
C ILE A 74 2.50 13.86 -16.42
N ASN A 75 1.31 13.97 -15.91
CA ASN A 75 0.25 14.70 -16.61
C ASN A 75 0.53 16.18 -16.75
#